data_e8e443b67390a0f162cc8d98ef6459c3
#
_entry.id   e8e443b67390a0f162cc8d98ef6459c3
#
_cell.length_a   1.000
_cell.length_b   1.000
_cell.length_c   1.000
_cell.angle_alpha   90.00
_cell.angle_beta   90.00
_cell.angle_gamma   90.00
#
_symmetry.space_group_name_H-M   'P 1'
#
loop_
_entity.id
_entity.type
_entity.pdbx_description
1 polymer ?
#
loop_
_entity_poly.entity_id
_entity_poly.type
_entity_poly.pdbx_seq_one_letter_code
_entity_poly.pdbx_strand_id
1 'polypeptide(L)'
;SRGLGDVYKRQVQRISGDYELVNRLIKSKIAFEQEPEDPMDTFLSILISLIPTIVIFGFLVMMMRRSSGMMGVGKSNAKVYVEKKTGVTFADVAGQGEAKETLTEMVDFLHHPERYTEIGAKLPKGALLVGPPGTGKTLLAKAVAGEAGVPFFSLSGSDFVEMFVGVGASRVRDLFKQAQQMAPCIIFIDEIDAIGKSRDNGMHGGGNDEREQTLNALLAEMDGFD
;
A
#
# COMPACT_ATOMS: atom_id res chain seq x y z
N SER A 1 94.14 -11.11 1.55
CA SER A 1 93.06 -12.03 1.18
C SER A 1 92.63 -12.86 2.33
N ARG A 2 91.47 -12.59 2.90
CA ARG A 2 90.67 -13.55 3.70
C ARG A 2 89.28 -13.04 3.78
N GLY A 3 88.45 -13.76 3.28
CA GLY A 3 87.11 -14.13 3.34
C GLY A 3 86.20 -13.26 4.23
N LEU A 4 85.37 -12.56 3.58
CA LEU A 4 84.14 -11.97 4.15
C LEU A 4 83.25 -13.11 4.67
N GLY A 5 83.09 -13.17 5.96
CA GLY A 5 82.07 -14.06 6.56
C GLY A 5 80.69 -13.74 6.06
N ASP A 6 80.05 -14.77 5.65
CA ASP A 6 78.64 -14.70 5.22
C ASP A 6 77.79 -14.06 6.34
N VAL A 7 77.34 -12.86 6.05
CA VAL A 7 76.38 -12.17 6.90
C VAL A 7 75.05 -12.83 6.64
N TYR A 8 74.65 -13.73 7.54
CA TYR A 8 73.33 -14.34 7.48
C TYR A 8 72.30 -13.30 7.84
N LYS A 9 71.57 -12.82 6.85
CA LYS A 9 70.31 -12.04 7.05
C LYS A 9 69.23 -13.00 7.52
N ARG A 10 68.75 -12.84 8.75
CA ARG A 10 67.55 -13.55 9.24
C ARG A 10 66.37 -12.62 9.06
N GLN A 11 65.41 -13.03 8.26
CA GLN A 11 64.10 -12.39 8.21
C GLN A 11 63.27 -12.86 9.39
N VAL A 12 62.69 -11.90 10.10
CA VAL A 12 61.76 -12.16 11.20
C VAL A 12 60.47 -11.42 10.94
N GLN A 13 59.37 -12.15 10.92
CA GLN A 13 58.08 -11.55 10.68
C GLN A 13 57.66 -10.79 11.97
N ARG A 14 57.27 -9.52 11.79
CA ARG A 14 56.82 -8.68 12.89
C ARG A 14 55.46 -9.18 13.38
N ILE A 15 55.31 -9.47 14.64
CA ILE A 15 54.04 -9.78 15.29
C ILE A 15 53.29 -8.47 15.46
N SER A 16 52.07 -8.37 14.86
CA SER A 16 51.18 -7.24 15.05
C SER A 16 50.93 -6.97 16.53
N GLY A 17 51.35 -5.80 17.03
CA GLY A 17 51.16 -5.39 18.43
C GLY A 17 52.44 -5.27 19.24
N ASP A 18 53.64 -5.72 18.76
CA ASP A 18 54.90 -5.51 19.46
C ASP A 18 55.52 -4.15 19.10
N TYR A 19 55.06 -3.11 19.77
CA TYR A 19 55.58 -1.75 19.58
C TYR A 19 56.98 -1.54 20.19
N GLU A 20 57.44 -2.46 21.05
CA GLU A 20 58.74 -2.36 21.68
C GLU A 20 59.87 -3.06 20.89
N LEU A 21 59.54 -3.86 19.88
CA LEU A 21 60.52 -4.61 19.11
C LEU A 21 61.64 -3.71 18.58
N VAL A 22 61.27 -2.59 17.94
CA VAL A 22 62.20 -1.63 17.37
C VAL A 22 63.11 -1.02 18.46
N ASN A 23 62.56 -0.69 19.61
CA ASN A 23 63.30 -0.14 20.73
C ASN A 23 64.27 -1.18 21.30
N ARG A 24 63.90 -2.46 21.38
CA ARG A 24 64.77 -3.55 21.82
C ARG A 24 65.93 -3.78 20.83
N LEU A 25 65.64 -3.71 19.53
CA LEU A 25 66.67 -3.86 18.45
C LEU A 25 67.70 -2.71 18.50
N ILE A 26 67.21 -1.46 18.66
CA ILE A 26 68.07 -0.28 18.82
C ILE A 26 68.95 -0.40 20.05
N LYS A 27 68.38 -0.81 21.18
CA LYS A 27 69.09 -0.97 22.44
C LYS A 27 70.14 -2.08 22.40
N SER A 28 69.92 -3.09 21.58
CA SER A 28 70.85 -4.20 21.35
C SER A 28 71.89 -3.89 20.25
N LYS A 29 71.92 -2.69 19.69
CA LYS A 29 72.83 -2.27 18.58
C LYS A 29 72.82 -3.22 17.39
N ILE A 30 71.68 -3.84 17.08
CA ILE A 30 71.51 -4.71 15.93
C ILE A 30 71.09 -3.84 14.78
N ALA A 31 71.85 -3.91 13.69
CA ALA A 31 71.42 -3.25 12.44
C ALA A 31 70.24 -4.02 11.86
N PHE A 32 69.12 -3.33 11.65
CA PHE A 32 67.93 -3.87 11.02
C PHE A 32 67.52 -2.95 9.86
N GLU A 33 66.98 -3.53 8.83
CA GLU A 33 66.42 -2.83 7.68
C GLU A 33 64.97 -3.28 7.54
N GLN A 34 64.08 -2.34 7.46
CA GLN A 34 62.68 -2.63 7.21
C GLN A 34 62.46 -2.64 5.70
N GLU A 35 62.01 -3.75 5.19
CA GLU A 35 61.62 -3.85 3.81
C GLU A 35 60.40 -2.94 3.56
N PRO A 36 60.46 -2.02 2.59
CA PRO A 36 59.29 -1.16 2.32
C PRO A 36 58.11 -2.04 1.86
N GLU A 37 56.97 -1.79 2.45
CA GLU A 37 55.73 -2.47 2.01
C GLU A 37 55.48 -2.15 0.54
N ASP A 38 55.27 -3.18 -0.26
CA ASP A 38 54.95 -3.00 -1.67
C ASP A 38 53.63 -2.23 -1.82
N PRO A 39 53.63 -1.07 -2.49
CA PRO A 39 52.39 -0.29 -2.66
C PRO A 39 51.23 -1.09 -3.26
N MET A 40 51.55 -2.13 -4.01
CA MET A 40 50.58 -3.04 -4.62
C MET A 40 49.89 -3.93 -3.57
N ASP A 41 50.65 -4.44 -2.59
CA ASP A 41 50.09 -5.27 -1.50
C ASP A 41 49.18 -4.45 -0.59
N THR A 42 49.56 -3.21 -0.31
CA THR A 42 48.71 -2.27 0.45
C THR A 42 47.43 -1.96 -0.30
N PHE A 43 47.52 -1.72 -1.61
CA PHE A 43 46.35 -1.49 -2.46
C PHE A 43 45.44 -2.71 -2.50
N LEU A 44 46.01 -3.89 -2.66
CA LEU A 44 45.25 -5.16 -2.69
C LEU A 44 44.55 -5.44 -1.36
N SER A 45 45.20 -5.17 -0.24
CA SER A 45 44.60 -5.36 1.11
C SER A 45 43.43 -4.43 1.34
N ILE A 46 43.48 -3.16 0.89
CA ILE A 46 42.36 -2.21 0.93
C ILE A 46 41.22 -2.71 0.04
N LEU A 47 41.55 -3.18 -1.17
CA LEU A 47 40.51 -3.69 -2.09
C LEU A 47 39.78 -4.89 -1.51
N ILE A 48 40.51 -5.82 -0.91
CA ILE A 48 39.91 -7.01 -0.24
C ILE A 48 39.05 -6.61 0.97
N SER A 49 39.49 -5.61 1.73
CA SER A 49 38.73 -5.13 2.91
C SER A 49 37.39 -4.46 2.53
N LEU A 50 37.25 -3.93 1.31
CA LEU A 50 36.04 -3.35 0.77
C LEU A 50 34.99 -4.38 0.33
N ILE A 51 35.41 -5.62 0.01
CA ILE A 51 34.52 -6.68 -0.48
C ILE A 51 33.32 -6.92 0.47
N PRO A 52 33.52 -7.12 1.79
CA PRO A 52 32.40 -7.33 2.71
C PRO A 52 31.41 -6.17 2.71
N THR A 53 31.92 -4.94 2.64
CA THR A 53 31.08 -3.73 2.62
C THR A 53 30.23 -3.66 1.35
N ILE A 54 30.81 -3.99 0.19
CA ILE A 54 30.10 -4.02 -1.10
C ILE A 54 29.03 -5.12 -1.09
N VAL A 55 29.36 -6.30 -0.54
CA VAL A 55 28.41 -7.42 -0.42
C VAL A 55 27.22 -7.05 0.48
N ILE A 56 27.50 -6.44 1.65
CA ILE A 56 26.46 -6.01 2.59
C ILE A 56 25.59 -4.92 1.93
N PHE A 57 26.20 -3.95 1.27
CA PHE A 57 25.47 -2.89 0.59
C PHE A 57 24.63 -3.44 -0.58
N GLY A 58 25.17 -4.35 -1.38
CA GLY A 58 24.43 -5.04 -2.44
C GLY A 58 23.26 -5.85 -1.90
N PHE A 59 23.45 -6.55 -0.77
CA PHE A 59 22.39 -7.27 -0.08
C PHE A 59 21.31 -6.33 0.44
N LEU A 60 21.69 -5.19 1.05
CA LEU A 60 20.74 -4.17 1.50
C LEU A 60 19.92 -3.58 0.34
N VAL A 61 20.58 -3.24 -0.78
CA VAL A 61 19.90 -2.74 -1.97
C VAL A 61 18.96 -3.80 -2.55
N MET A 62 19.40 -5.06 -2.59
CA MET A 62 18.54 -6.18 -3.03
C MET A 62 17.36 -6.39 -2.11
N MET A 63 17.56 -6.28 -0.78
CA MET A 63 16.50 -6.36 0.22
C MET A 63 15.53 -5.18 0.12
N MET A 64 16.02 -3.96 -0.10
CA MET A 64 15.19 -2.78 -0.36
C MET A 64 14.38 -2.92 -1.66
N ARG A 65 14.98 -3.42 -2.74
CA ARG A 65 14.25 -3.70 -4.00
C ARG A 65 13.18 -4.77 -3.84
N ARG A 66 13.45 -5.78 -3.03
CA ARG A 66 12.48 -6.85 -2.71
C ARG A 66 11.40 -6.37 -1.74
N SER A 67 11.75 -5.44 -0.83
CA SER A 67 10.85 -4.81 0.14
C SER A 67 9.96 -3.72 -0.50
N SER A 68 10.35 -3.16 -1.65
CA SER A 68 9.46 -2.25 -2.41
C SER A 68 8.17 -2.94 -2.88
N GLY A 69 8.14 -4.28 -2.93
CA GLY A 69 6.92 -5.06 -3.08
C GLY A 69 6.11 -5.23 -1.78
N MET A 70 6.72 -5.00 -0.60
CA MET A 70 6.08 -5.12 0.72
C MET A 70 5.55 -3.79 1.27
N MET A 71 5.91 -2.65 0.68
CA MET A 71 5.26 -1.36 0.99
C MET A 71 3.88 -1.19 0.33
N GLY A 72 3.32 -2.26 -0.22
CA GLY A 72 1.91 -2.38 -0.57
C GLY A 72 1.01 -2.64 0.65
N VAL A 73 1.35 -2.16 1.85
CA VAL A 73 0.46 -2.22 3.05
C VAL A 73 -0.81 -1.39 2.86
N GLY A 74 -0.92 -0.61 1.79
CA GLY A 74 -2.13 0.12 1.41
C GLY A 74 -2.94 -0.51 0.26
N LYS A 75 -2.47 -1.55 -0.42
CA LYS A 75 -3.30 -2.30 -1.37
C LYS A 75 -4.07 -3.38 -0.63
N SER A 76 -5.09 -2.95 0.08
CA SER A 76 -6.08 -3.85 0.64
C SER A 76 -6.74 -4.65 -0.49
N ASN A 77 -6.63 -5.98 -0.41
CA ASN A 77 -7.44 -6.91 -1.19
C ASN A 77 -8.89 -6.95 -0.68
N ALA A 78 -9.52 -5.79 -0.43
CA ALA A 78 -10.97 -5.76 -0.36
C ALA A 78 -11.45 -6.29 -1.72
N LYS A 79 -12.15 -7.40 -1.72
CA LYS A 79 -12.70 -7.98 -2.94
C LYS A 79 -13.83 -7.07 -3.40
N VAL A 80 -13.48 -6.02 -4.15
CA VAL A 80 -14.45 -5.22 -4.87
C VAL A 80 -15.03 -6.14 -5.94
N TYR A 81 -16.26 -6.54 -5.76
CA TYR A 81 -16.98 -7.29 -6.79
C TYR A 81 -17.42 -6.29 -7.85
N VAL A 82 -16.78 -6.35 -9.01
CA VAL A 82 -17.15 -5.55 -10.17
C VAL A 82 -17.86 -6.45 -11.17
N GLU A 83 -19.16 -6.24 -11.33
CA GLU A 83 -19.96 -6.87 -12.36
C GLU A 83 -20.11 -5.89 -13.53
N LYS A 84 -19.46 -6.14 -14.66
CA LYS A 84 -19.57 -5.27 -15.84
C LYS A 84 -20.97 -5.24 -16.43
N LYS A 85 -21.75 -6.31 -16.24
CA LYS A 85 -23.17 -6.44 -16.59
C LYS A 85 -23.82 -7.33 -15.56
N THR A 86 -24.81 -6.84 -14.86
CA THR A 86 -25.52 -7.60 -13.83
C THR A 86 -26.48 -8.65 -14.41
N GLY A 87 -26.99 -8.43 -15.64
CA GLY A 87 -28.01 -9.28 -16.26
C GLY A 87 -29.36 -9.31 -15.53
N VAL A 88 -29.52 -8.47 -14.51
CA VAL A 88 -30.74 -8.36 -13.67
C VAL A 88 -31.45 -7.07 -14.06
N THR A 89 -32.77 -7.14 -14.24
CA THR A 89 -33.64 -6.00 -14.60
C THR A 89 -34.74 -5.79 -13.57
N PHE A 90 -35.50 -4.72 -13.68
CA PHE A 90 -36.67 -4.49 -12.81
C PHE A 90 -37.76 -5.57 -12.96
N ALA A 91 -37.78 -6.31 -14.06
CA ALA A 91 -38.69 -7.43 -14.27
C ALA A 91 -38.36 -8.62 -13.31
N ASP A 92 -37.09 -8.77 -12.91
CA ASP A 92 -36.64 -9.83 -12.02
C ASP A 92 -36.93 -9.51 -10.53
N VAL A 93 -37.31 -8.27 -10.23
CA VAL A 93 -37.63 -7.82 -8.86
C VAL A 93 -39.14 -7.87 -8.66
N ALA A 94 -39.61 -8.74 -7.77
CA ALA A 94 -41.04 -8.81 -7.44
C ALA A 94 -41.42 -7.67 -6.50
N GLY A 95 -42.62 -7.07 -6.73
CA GLY A 95 -43.14 -5.99 -5.92
C GLY A 95 -42.34 -4.69 -5.98
N GLN A 96 -42.33 -3.93 -4.90
CA GLN A 96 -41.57 -2.67 -4.71
C GLN A 96 -41.85 -1.60 -5.78
N GLY A 97 -43.10 -1.45 -6.21
CA GLY A 97 -43.46 -0.54 -7.31
C GLY A 97 -43.00 0.90 -7.08
N GLU A 98 -43.26 1.45 -5.91
CA GLU A 98 -42.85 2.82 -5.54
C GLU A 98 -41.29 3.01 -5.58
N ALA A 99 -40.55 2.06 -5.04
CA ALA A 99 -39.09 2.12 -5.09
C ALA A 99 -38.53 2.00 -6.53
N LYS A 100 -39.15 1.15 -7.36
CA LYS A 100 -38.80 1.04 -8.78
C LYS A 100 -39.09 2.31 -9.55
N GLU A 101 -40.25 2.95 -9.31
CA GLU A 101 -40.62 4.20 -9.95
C GLU A 101 -39.60 5.30 -9.63
N THR A 102 -39.27 5.48 -8.34
CA THR A 102 -38.23 6.45 -7.94
C THR A 102 -36.86 6.16 -8.55
N LEU A 103 -36.47 4.89 -8.61
CA LEU A 103 -35.17 4.50 -9.17
C LEU A 103 -35.16 4.55 -10.71
N THR A 104 -36.29 4.51 -11.36
CA THR A 104 -36.41 4.70 -12.82
C THR A 104 -35.94 6.09 -13.24
N GLU A 105 -36.20 7.12 -12.43
CA GLU A 105 -35.68 8.47 -12.67
C GLU A 105 -34.14 8.50 -12.66
N MET A 106 -33.52 7.75 -11.74
CA MET A 106 -32.04 7.62 -11.70
C MET A 106 -31.50 6.90 -12.94
N VAL A 107 -32.23 5.87 -13.41
CA VAL A 107 -31.84 5.15 -14.65
C VAL A 107 -31.96 6.08 -15.86
N ASP A 108 -33.04 6.87 -15.96
CA ASP A 108 -33.20 7.84 -17.06
C ASP A 108 -32.11 8.90 -17.05
N PHE A 109 -31.69 9.36 -15.87
CA PHE A 109 -30.55 10.26 -15.75
C PHE A 109 -29.24 9.64 -16.25
N LEU A 110 -28.95 8.40 -15.86
CA LEU A 110 -27.74 7.71 -16.32
C LEU A 110 -27.70 7.53 -17.84
N HIS A 111 -28.89 7.43 -18.48
CA HIS A 111 -29.02 7.35 -19.94
C HIS A 111 -28.94 8.71 -20.63
N HIS A 112 -29.50 9.75 -20.01
CA HIS A 112 -29.69 11.05 -20.63
C HIS A 112 -29.25 12.22 -19.72
N PRO A 113 -28.01 12.24 -19.25
CA PRO A 113 -27.54 13.25 -18.30
C PRO A 113 -27.66 14.68 -18.84
N GLU A 114 -27.53 14.86 -20.15
CA GLU A 114 -27.61 16.18 -20.80
C GLU A 114 -28.96 16.86 -20.59
N ARG A 115 -30.07 16.13 -20.64
CA ARG A 115 -31.40 16.68 -20.41
C ARG A 115 -31.57 17.34 -19.05
N TYR A 116 -30.97 16.74 -18.04
CA TYR A 116 -31.07 17.22 -16.66
C TYR A 116 -30.12 18.39 -16.42
N THR A 117 -28.95 18.38 -17.06
CA THR A 117 -27.97 19.47 -16.97
C THR A 117 -28.49 20.75 -17.63
N GLU A 118 -29.17 20.64 -18.80
CA GLU A 118 -29.72 21.78 -19.52
C GLU A 118 -30.79 22.54 -18.71
N ILE A 119 -31.61 21.84 -17.93
CA ILE A 119 -32.63 22.46 -17.08
C ILE A 119 -32.12 22.86 -15.70
N GLY A 120 -30.82 22.65 -15.41
CA GLY A 120 -30.20 22.97 -14.12
C GLY A 120 -30.67 22.09 -12.96
N ALA A 121 -31.20 20.90 -13.25
CA ALA A 121 -31.62 19.94 -12.23
C ALA A 121 -30.41 19.41 -11.47
N LYS A 122 -30.46 19.46 -10.14
CA LYS A 122 -29.49 18.80 -9.28
C LYS A 122 -29.97 17.40 -8.99
N LEU A 123 -29.24 16.42 -9.53
CA LEU A 123 -29.55 15.03 -9.25
C LEU A 123 -29.00 14.58 -7.91
N PRO A 124 -29.71 13.67 -7.25
CA PRO A 124 -29.19 13.04 -6.06
C PRO A 124 -27.96 12.19 -6.44
N LYS A 125 -26.85 12.39 -5.73
CA LYS A 125 -25.60 11.64 -5.93
C LYS A 125 -25.69 10.19 -5.47
N GLY A 126 -26.80 9.79 -4.82
CA GLY A 126 -27.05 8.44 -4.36
C GLY A 126 -28.45 8.27 -3.78
N ALA A 127 -28.82 7.02 -3.56
CA ALA A 127 -30.08 6.62 -2.95
C ALA A 127 -29.83 5.73 -1.73
N LEU A 128 -30.57 5.93 -0.64
CA LEU A 128 -30.53 5.07 0.53
C LEU A 128 -31.68 4.06 0.48
N LEU A 129 -31.34 2.77 0.39
CA LEU A 129 -32.31 1.68 0.43
C LEU A 129 -32.51 1.22 1.86
N VAL A 130 -33.67 1.54 2.44
CA VAL A 130 -34.01 1.20 3.82
C VAL A 130 -35.07 0.10 3.83
N GLY A 131 -34.88 -0.91 4.66
CA GLY A 131 -35.87 -1.99 4.83
C GLY A 131 -35.29 -3.19 5.60
N PRO A 132 -36.17 -4.12 6.05
CA PRO A 132 -35.73 -5.33 6.73
C PRO A 132 -34.78 -6.18 5.92
N PRO A 133 -34.00 -7.06 6.55
CA PRO A 133 -33.18 -8.03 5.81
C PRO A 133 -34.06 -8.94 4.93
N GLY A 134 -33.54 -9.36 3.78
CA GLY A 134 -34.25 -10.25 2.85
C GLY A 134 -35.31 -9.59 1.95
N THR A 135 -35.50 -8.27 2.01
CA THR A 135 -36.45 -7.55 1.15
C THR A 135 -35.97 -7.31 -0.29
N GLY A 136 -34.76 -7.77 -0.64
CA GLY A 136 -34.26 -7.68 -2.01
C GLY A 136 -33.54 -6.36 -2.36
N LYS A 137 -33.06 -5.61 -1.35
CA LYS A 137 -32.34 -4.34 -1.58
C LYS A 137 -31.17 -4.48 -2.55
N THR A 138 -30.32 -5.49 -2.34
CA THR A 138 -29.18 -5.80 -3.22
C THR A 138 -29.62 -6.17 -4.62
N LEU A 139 -30.74 -6.95 -4.76
CA LEU A 139 -31.29 -7.32 -6.05
C LEU A 139 -31.83 -6.08 -6.80
N LEU A 140 -32.50 -5.19 -6.07
CA LEU A 140 -33.03 -3.94 -6.62
C LEU A 140 -31.88 -3.03 -7.11
N ALA A 141 -30.80 -2.90 -6.34
CA ALA A 141 -29.62 -2.13 -6.77
C ALA A 141 -28.96 -2.72 -8.02
N LYS A 142 -28.87 -4.06 -8.12
CA LYS A 142 -28.39 -4.75 -9.34
C LYS A 142 -29.31 -4.52 -10.52
N ALA A 143 -30.61 -4.48 -10.29
CA ALA A 143 -31.59 -4.23 -11.34
C ALA A 143 -31.46 -2.80 -11.90
N VAL A 144 -31.22 -1.79 -11.06
CA VAL A 144 -30.92 -0.42 -11.50
C VAL A 144 -29.71 -0.39 -12.42
N ALA A 145 -28.61 -1.07 -12.04
CA ALA A 145 -27.41 -1.13 -12.87
C ALA A 145 -27.65 -1.88 -14.18
N GLY A 146 -28.47 -2.92 -14.18
CA GLY A 146 -28.83 -3.67 -15.36
C GLY A 146 -29.72 -2.89 -16.34
N GLU A 147 -30.73 -2.17 -15.83
CA GLU A 147 -31.54 -1.26 -16.63
C GLU A 147 -30.72 -0.11 -17.22
N ALA A 148 -29.83 0.49 -16.40
CA ALA A 148 -28.96 1.54 -16.87
C ALA A 148 -27.82 1.04 -17.78
N GLY A 149 -27.57 -0.28 -17.82
CA GLY A 149 -26.50 -0.86 -18.64
C GLY A 149 -25.08 -0.47 -18.20
N VAL A 150 -24.91 -0.08 -16.93
CA VAL A 150 -23.66 0.40 -16.37
C VAL A 150 -22.99 -0.64 -15.45
N PRO A 151 -21.66 -0.56 -15.25
CA PRO A 151 -20.96 -1.41 -14.30
C PRO A 151 -21.49 -1.26 -12.86
N PHE A 152 -21.49 -2.37 -12.11
CA PHE A 152 -21.96 -2.46 -10.74
C PHE A 152 -20.82 -2.86 -9.82
N PHE A 153 -20.51 -2.00 -8.85
CA PHE A 153 -19.55 -2.24 -7.77
C PHE A 153 -20.32 -2.62 -6.53
N SER A 154 -19.98 -3.75 -5.90
CA SER A 154 -20.64 -4.20 -4.66
C SER A 154 -19.61 -4.44 -3.56
N LEU A 155 -19.85 -3.83 -2.40
CA LEU A 155 -19.05 -3.97 -1.19
C LEU A 155 -19.95 -4.03 0.03
N SER A 156 -19.43 -4.60 1.14
CA SER A 156 -20.06 -4.48 2.45
C SER A 156 -19.45 -3.30 3.22
N GLY A 157 -20.23 -2.57 3.98
CA GLY A 157 -19.74 -1.56 4.90
C GLY A 157 -18.72 -2.11 5.90
N SER A 158 -18.84 -3.39 6.26
CA SER A 158 -17.86 -4.08 7.11
C SER A 158 -16.49 -4.22 6.48
N ASP A 159 -16.38 -4.21 5.14
CA ASP A 159 -15.08 -4.29 4.43
C ASP A 159 -14.21 -3.04 4.64
N PHE A 160 -14.83 -1.94 5.06
CA PHE A 160 -14.14 -0.70 5.38
C PHE A 160 -13.73 -0.59 6.84
N VAL A 161 -14.24 -1.45 7.72
CA VAL A 161 -13.94 -1.43 9.16
C VAL A 161 -12.71 -2.31 9.42
N GLU A 162 -11.59 -1.67 9.68
CA GLU A 162 -10.32 -2.34 9.98
C GLU A 162 -9.83 -1.98 11.39
N MET A 163 -8.86 -2.77 11.89
CA MET A 163 -8.24 -2.50 13.19
C MET A 163 -7.21 -1.36 13.14
N PHE A 164 -6.77 -0.97 11.95
CA PHE A 164 -5.72 0.04 11.76
C PHE A 164 -6.29 1.35 11.23
N VAL A 165 -6.00 2.44 11.93
CA VAL A 165 -6.46 3.79 11.59
C VAL A 165 -6.03 4.19 10.17
N GLY A 166 -6.97 4.70 9.40
CA GLY A 166 -6.74 5.21 8.04
C GLY A 166 -6.80 4.18 6.91
N VAL A 167 -6.86 2.88 7.21
CA VAL A 167 -6.97 1.83 6.19
C VAL A 167 -8.34 1.86 5.52
N GLY A 168 -9.41 2.02 6.29
CA GLY A 168 -10.78 2.14 5.76
C GLY A 168 -10.94 3.34 4.84
N ALA A 169 -10.46 4.51 5.25
CA ALA A 169 -10.48 5.72 4.43
C ALA A 169 -9.67 5.59 3.13
N SER A 170 -8.55 4.87 3.15
CA SER A 170 -7.77 4.57 1.94
C SER A 170 -8.54 3.67 0.98
N ARG A 171 -9.24 2.65 1.51
CA ARG A 171 -10.09 1.75 0.70
C ARG A 171 -11.24 2.48 0.01
N VAL A 172 -11.86 3.41 0.71
CA VAL A 172 -12.90 4.26 0.14
C VAL A 172 -12.35 5.03 -1.07
N ARG A 173 -11.24 5.73 -0.90
CA ARG A 173 -10.62 6.48 -2.00
C ARG A 173 -10.23 5.59 -3.18
N ASP A 174 -9.68 4.41 -2.91
CA ASP A 174 -9.30 3.45 -3.95
C ASP A 174 -10.52 2.92 -4.71
N LEU A 175 -11.63 2.69 -4.02
CA LEU A 175 -12.90 2.29 -4.63
C LEU A 175 -13.42 3.37 -5.59
N PHE A 176 -13.54 4.62 -5.11
CA PHE A 176 -14.05 5.72 -5.92
C PHE A 176 -13.13 6.02 -7.11
N LYS A 177 -11.82 5.95 -6.93
CA LYS A 177 -10.85 6.06 -8.02
C LYS A 177 -11.02 4.99 -9.09
N GLN A 178 -11.32 3.74 -8.71
CA GLN A 178 -11.61 2.66 -9.65
C GLN A 178 -12.95 2.89 -10.35
N ALA A 179 -13.96 3.34 -9.62
CA ALA A 179 -15.27 3.66 -10.15
C ALA A 179 -15.22 4.80 -11.19
N GLN A 180 -14.48 5.86 -10.92
CA GLN A 180 -14.24 6.96 -11.87
C GLN A 180 -13.64 6.50 -13.19
N GLN A 181 -12.77 5.49 -13.18
CA GLN A 181 -12.20 4.92 -14.42
C GLN A 181 -13.23 4.15 -15.24
N MET A 182 -14.35 3.77 -14.65
CA MET A 182 -15.41 2.99 -15.27
C MET A 182 -16.75 3.74 -15.32
N ALA A 183 -16.72 5.04 -15.08
CA ALA A 183 -17.92 5.89 -15.13
C ALA A 183 -18.54 5.92 -16.54
N PRO A 184 -19.88 5.99 -16.67
CA PRO A 184 -20.84 5.93 -15.58
C PRO A 184 -20.97 4.54 -14.95
N CYS A 185 -21.09 4.47 -13.61
CA CYS A 185 -21.21 3.21 -12.88
C CYS A 185 -22.05 3.38 -11.59
N ILE A 186 -22.45 2.28 -11.01
CA ILE A 186 -23.16 2.26 -9.73
C ILE A 186 -22.28 1.62 -8.65
N ILE A 187 -22.11 2.31 -7.52
CA ILE A 187 -21.44 1.79 -6.33
C ILE A 187 -22.55 1.44 -5.32
N PHE A 188 -22.65 0.18 -4.94
CA PHE A 188 -23.56 -0.31 -3.91
C PHE A 188 -22.78 -0.70 -2.66
N ILE A 189 -23.11 -0.07 -1.55
CA ILE A 189 -22.53 -0.37 -0.24
C ILE A 189 -23.62 -0.98 0.63
N ASP A 190 -23.51 -2.29 0.87
CA ASP A 190 -24.41 -3.00 1.77
C ASP A 190 -24.00 -2.76 3.23
N GLU A 191 -24.94 -2.85 4.16
CA GLU A 191 -24.70 -2.72 5.61
C GLU A 191 -23.91 -1.44 5.98
N ILE A 192 -24.24 -0.31 5.37
CA ILE A 192 -23.56 0.97 5.60
C ILE A 192 -23.56 1.40 7.08
N ASP A 193 -24.52 0.90 7.86
CA ASP A 193 -24.59 1.11 9.29
C ASP A 193 -23.40 0.52 10.07
N ALA A 194 -22.66 -0.42 9.49
CA ALA A 194 -21.43 -0.93 10.08
C ALA A 194 -20.36 0.17 10.23
N ILE A 195 -20.36 1.15 9.30
CA ILE A 195 -19.45 2.31 9.36
C ILE A 195 -19.99 3.37 10.31
N GLY A 196 -21.34 3.56 10.33
CA GLY A 196 -22.01 4.64 11.06
C GLY A 196 -22.30 4.37 12.54
N LYS A 197 -22.16 3.12 13.04
CA LYS A 197 -22.43 2.80 14.45
C LYS A 197 -21.35 3.39 15.37
N SER A 198 -21.68 4.53 16.01
CA SER A 198 -20.99 4.97 17.22
C SER A 198 -21.26 3.95 18.33
N ARG A 199 -20.25 3.33 18.90
CA ARG A 199 -20.42 2.61 20.16
C ARG A 199 -20.50 3.65 21.28
N ASP A 200 -21.72 3.91 21.69
CA ASP A 200 -22.03 4.69 22.89
C ASP A 200 -21.67 3.86 24.13
N ASN A 201 -20.39 3.74 24.42
CA ASN A 201 -19.89 3.27 25.71
C ASN A 201 -18.47 3.81 25.89
N GLY A 202 -18.39 4.81 26.77
CA GLY A 202 -17.16 5.45 27.19
C GLY A 202 -16.14 4.45 27.72
N MET A 203 -15.21 4.07 26.88
CA MET A 203 -13.87 3.63 27.29
C MET A 203 -12.96 3.62 26.05
N HIS A 204 -11.99 4.45 26.08
CA HIS A 204 -10.74 4.57 25.30
C HIS A 204 -10.45 3.42 24.33
N GLY A 205 -10.51 3.72 23.03
CA GLY A 205 -9.95 2.81 22.02
C GLY A 205 -10.12 3.33 20.60
N GLY A 206 -9.04 3.48 19.85
CA GLY A 206 -8.91 4.03 18.51
C GLY A 206 -9.78 3.45 17.37
N GLY A 207 -10.78 2.62 17.69
CA GLY A 207 -11.74 2.08 16.72
C GLY A 207 -12.90 3.01 16.36
N ASN A 208 -13.15 4.05 17.16
CA ASN A 208 -14.19 5.05 16.84
C ASN A 208 -13.64 6.08 15.85
N ASP A 209 -12.40 6.51 16.04
CA ASP A 209 -11.73 7.49 15.19
C ASP A 209 -11.58 6.97 13.75
N GLU A 210 -11.37 5.66 13.59
CA GLU A 210 -11.22 5.05 12.27
C GLU A 210 -12.55 5.01 11.50
N ARG A 211 -13.64 4.65 12.17
CA ARG A 211 -14.97 4.61 11.56
C ARG A 211 -15.42 6.00 11.14
N GLU A 212 -15.22 6.98 12.00
CA GLU A 212 -15.54 8.37 11.72
C GLU A 212 -14.70 8.90 10.55
N GLN A 213 -13.40 8.60 10.53
CA GLN A 213 -12.52 8.95 9.44
C GLN A 213 -12.93 8.28 8.12
N THR A 214 -13.36 7.02 8.17
CA THR A 214 -13.85 6.28 7.01
C THR A 214 -15.16 6.85 6.49
N LEU A 215 -16.10 7.18 7.39
CA LEU A 215 -17.37 7.81 7.03
C LEU A 215 -17.14 9.19 6.40
N ASN A 216 -16.27 9.99 6.99
CA ASN A 216 -15.93 11.31 6.44
C ASN A 216 -15.28 11.20 5.06
N ALA A 217 -14.40 10.20 4.86
CA ALA A 217 -13.83 9.93 3.55
C ALA A 217 -14.89 9.52 2.53
N LEU A 218 -15.85 8.67 2.92
CA LEU A 218 -16.96 8.26 2.06
C LEU A 218 -17.82 9.47 1.64
N LEU A 219 -18.20 10.32 2.57
CA LEU A 219 -18.99 11.52 2.29
C LEU A 219 -18.24 12.48 1.36
N ALA A 220 -16.94 12.68 1.62
CA ALA A 220 -16.10 13.55 0.77
C ALA A 220 -15.96 13.03 -0.66
N GLU A 221 -15.79 11.72 -0.85
CA GLU A 221 -15.70 11.12 -2.18
C GLU A 221 -17.05 11.13 -2.90
N MET A 222 -18.16 10.94 -2.18
CA MET A 222 -19.52 11.08 -2.75
C MET A 222 -19.81 12.52 -3.19
N ASP A 223 -19.37 13.51 -2.43
CA ASP A 223 -19.56 14.92 -2.79
C ASP A 223 -18.69 15.33 -3.99
N GLY A 224 -17.52 14.73 -4.13
CA GLY A 224 -16.60 14.98 -5.24
C GLY A 224 -16.80 14.09 -6.46
N PHE A 225 -17.77 13.19 -6.43
CA PHE A 225 -18.06 12.28 -7.54
C PHE A 225 -19.04 12.96 -8.50
N ASP A 226 -18.50 13.62 -9.53
CA ASP A 226 -19.23 14.29 -10.61
C ASP A 226 -19.09 13.51 -11.91
#